data_ce59ec19320bcd777f9cec3ca7377805
#
_entry.id   ce59ec19320bcd777f9cec3ca7377805
#
_cell.length_a   1.000
_cell.length_b   1.000
_cell.length_c   1.000
_cell.angle_alpha   90.00
_cell.angle_beta   90.00
_cell.angle_gamma   90.00
#
_symmetry.space_group_name_H-M   'P 1'
#
loop_
_entity.id
_entity.type
_entity.pdbx_description
1 polymer ?
#
loop_
_entity_poly.entity_id
_entity_poly.type
_entity_poly.pdbx_seq_one_letter_code
_entity_poly.pdbx_strand_id
1 'polypeptide(L)'
;MKKHIASILFLFLLSTFQLIAQSHSVKRLGIEQGLSNNYVVSITQDKQGFLWFATEEGLNKFDGTRFTTYYKNDLAQNNQGITGNELNRVYADTKRPIIWIATQRDGPLINITRKIHIV
;
A
#
# COMPACT_ATOMS: atom_id res chain seq x y z
N MET A 1 6.07 -59.89 3.18
CA MET A 1 4.93 -59.17 2.56
C MET A 1 4.45 -57.98 3.43
N LYS A 2 4.20 -58.13 4.71
CA LYS A 2 3.69 -57.01 5.54
C LYS A 2 4.65 -55.81 5.65
N LYS A 3 5.99 -56.03 5.64
CA LYS A 3 6.98 -54.94 5.72
C LYS A 3 7.04 -54.07 4.45
N HIS A 4 6.80 -54.65 3.27
CA HIS A 4 6.81 -53.90 2.01
C HIS A 4 5.53 -53.08 1.80
N ILE A 5 4.39 -53.59 2.29
CA ILE A 5 3.08 -52.87 2.22
C ILE A 5 3.14 -51.61 3.10
N ALA A 6 3.71 -51.69 4.30
CA ALA A 6 3.92 -50.56 5.18
C ALA A 6 4.85 -49.50 4.56
N SER A 7 5.91 -49.92 3.87
CA SER A 7 6.84 -49.04 3.18
C SER A 7 6.20 -48.30 1.98
N ILE A 8 5.36 -49.01 1.23
CA ILE A 8 4.62 -48.44 0.08
C ILE A 8 3.56 -47.47 0.56
N LEU A 9 2.83 -47.78 1.65
CA LEU A 9 1.87 -46.87 2.26
C LEU A 9 2.54 -45.58 2.77
N PHE A 10 3.74 -45.71 3.39
CA PHE A 10 4.50 -44.56 3.87
C PHE A 10 5.00 -43.66 2.72
N LEU A 11 5.46 -44.25 1.62
CA LEU A 11 5.82 -43.52 0.40
C LEU A 11 4.60 -42.80 -0.23
N PHE A 12 3.44 -43.43 -0.21
CA PHE A 12 2.20 -42.83 -0.72
C PHE A 12 1.73 -41.65 0.16
N LEU A 13 1.88 -41.73 1.48
CA LEU A 13 1.59 -40.64 2.42
C LEU A 13 2.54 -39.47 2.23
N LEU A 14 3.81 -39.71 1.95
CA LEU A 14 4.79 -38.62 1.67
C LEU A 14 4.50 -37.90 0.35
N SER A 15 3.96 -38.59 -0.65
CA SER A 15 3.66 -37.99 -1.94
C SER A 15 2.45 -37.05 -1.91
N THR A 16 1.54 -37.21 -0.97
CA THR A 16 0.36 -36.34 -0.83
C THR A 16 0.66 -35.00 -0.14
N PHE A 17 1.81 -34.85 0.48
CA PHE A 17 2.21 -33.62 1.19
C PHE A 17 2.78 -32.51 0.27
N GLN A 18 2.97 -32.77 -1.01
CA GLN A 18 3.63 -31.83 -1.95
C GLN A 18 2.67 -30.92 -2.73
N LEU A 19 1.35 -30.97 -2.51
CA LEU A 19 0.38 -30.27 -3.35
C LEU A 19 -0.25 -29.02 -2.75
N ILE A 20 0.40 -28.36 -1.78
CA ILE A 20 0.04 -27.00 -1.42
C ILE A 20 0.98 -26.05 -2.17
N ALA A 21 0.88 -26.02 -3.48
CA ALA A 21 1.40 -24.94 -4.27
C ALA A 21 0.57 -23.70 -3.93
N GLN A 22 1.10 -22.81 -3.10
CA GLN A 22 0.49 -21.50 -2.83
C GLN A 22 0.50 -20.71 -4.14
N SER A 23 -0.63 -20.65 -4.79
CA SER A 23 -0.86 -19.75 -5.90
C SER A 23 -0.80 -18.31 -5.36
N HIS A 24 0.37 -17.66 -5.51
CA HIS A 24 0.50 -16.25 -5.22
C HIS A 24 -0.21 -15.46 -6.33
N SER A 25 -1.40 -14.97 -6.03
CA SER A 25 -2.09 -14.06 -6.94
C SER A 25 -1.43 -12.68 -6.84
N VAL A 26 -0.78 -12.25 -7.92
CA VAL A 26 -0.25 -10.89 -8.05
C VAL A 26 -1.36 -9.98 -8.52
N LYS A 27 -1.77 -9.02 -7.69
CA LYS A 27 -2.74 -8.00 -8.05
C LYS A 27 -2.01 -6.74 -8.50
N ARG A 28 -2.29 -6.29 -9.71
CA ARG A 28 -1.80 -5.01 -10.23
C ARG A 28 -2.70 -3.89 -9.73
N LEU A 29 -2.11 -2.83 -9.19
CA LEU A 29 -2.80 -1.61 -8.78
C LEU A 29 -2.24 -0.45 -9.59
N GLY A 30 -3.12 0.28 -10.29
CA GLY A 30 -2.75 1.40 -11.15
C GLY A 30 -3.93 2.36 -11.33
N ILE A 31 -3.80 3.26 -12.29
CA ILE A 31 -4.86 4.25 -12.62
C ILE A 31 -6.20 3.59 -12.96
N GLU A 32 -6.19 2.42 -13.60
CA GLU A 32 -7.41 1.66 -13.90
C GLU A 32 -8.15 1.17 -12.64
N GLN A 33 -7.46 1.05 -11.52
CA GLN A 33 -8.01 0.69 -10.22
C GLN A 33 -8.26 1.91 -9.32
N GLY A 34 -8.03 3.13 -9.84
CA GLY A 34 -8.31 4.38 -9.14
C GLY A 34 -7.10 5.06 -8.49
N LEU A 35 -5.88 4.61 -8.77
CA LEU A 35 -4.67 5.34 -8.38
C LEU A 35 -4.57 6.65 -9.18
N SER A 36 -4.14 7.74 -8.55
CA SER A 36 -4.06 9.05 -9.20
C SER A 36 -3.04 9.12 -10.33
N ASN A 37 -1.93 8.40 -10.19
CA ASN A 37 -0.87 8.31 -11.19
C ASN A 37 -0.09 7.00 -11.01
N ASN A 38 0.37 6.38 -12.11
CA ASN A 38 1.16 5.16 -12.07
C ASN A 38 2.60 5.38 -11.57
N TYR A 39 3.08 6.61 -11.51
CA TYR A 39 4.40 6.94 -10.97
C TYR A 39 4.33 7.08 -9.45
N VAL A 40 4.52 5.97 -8.77
CA VAL A 40 4.52 5.88 -7.31
C VAL A 40 5.92 6.15 -6.78
N VAL A 41 6.08 7.21 -5.99
CA VAL A 41 7.37 7.64 -5.43
C VAL A 41 7.61 7.09 -4.02
N SER A 42 6.54 6.83 -3.27
CA SER A 42 6.65 6.35 -1.89
C SER A 42 5.39 5.61 -1.45
N ILE A 43 5.57 4.58 -0.63
CA ILE A 43 4.47 3.79 -0.05
C ILE A 43 4.72 3.64 1.45
N THR A 44 3.66 3.71 2.25
CA THR A 44 3.70 3.42 3.68
C THR A 44 2.41 2.74 4.12
N GLN A 45 2.44 2.05 5.25
CA GLN A 45 1.24 1.46 5.87
C GLN A 45 0.97 2.12 7.21
N ASP A 46 -0.27 2.49 7.47
CA ASP A 46 -0.69 3.04 8.75
C ASP A 46 -1.07 1.95 9.78
N LYS A 47 -1.37 2.35 10.99
CA LYS A 47 -1.73 1.44 12.08
C LYS A 47 -3.03 0.68 11.87
N GLN A 48 -3.92 1.21 11.06
CA GLN A 48 -5.19 0.57 10.70
C GLN A 48 -5.01 -0.44 9.57
N GLY A 49 -3.81 -0.51 8.98
CA GLY A 49 -3.49 -1.42 7.88
C GLY A 49 -3.76 -0.84 6.49
N PHE A 50 -4.19 0.43 6.39
CA PHE A 50 -4.34 1.10 5.11
C PHE A 50 -2.99 1.39 4.47
N LEU A 51 -2.89 1.18 3.17
CA LEU A 51 -1.71 1.56 2.40
C LEU A 51 -1.86 2.98 1.85
N TRP A 52 -0.79 3.75 1.96
CA TRP A 52 -0.72 5.11 1.47
C TRP A 52 0.32 5.20 0.36
N PHE A 53 -0.08 5.74 -0.78
CA PHE A 53 0.74 5.87 -1.98
C PHE A 53 0.92 7.35 -2.29
N ALA A 54 2.15 7.81 -2.27
CA ALA A 54 2.51 9.12 -2.80
C ALA A 54 2.84 8.97 -4.28
N THR A 55 2.23 9.80 -5.11
CA THR A 55 2.46 9.86 -6.55
C THR A 55 2.83 11.29 -6.97
N GLU A 56 3.17 11.49 -8.24
CA GLU A 56 3.37 12.83 -8.80
C GLU A 56 2.07 13.63 -8.93
N GLU A 57 0.89 13.01 -8.80
CA GLU A 57 -0.41 13.66 -8.99
C GLU A 57 -1.34 13.52 -7.78
N GLY A 58 -0.82 13.24 -6.59
CA GLY A 58 -1.62 13.21 -5.38
C GLY A 58 -1.28 12.11 -4.40
N LEU A 59 -1.97 12.13 -3.27
CA LEU A 59 -1.89 11.13 -2.22
C LEU A 59 -3.06 10.17 -2.33
N ASN A 60 -2.78 8.87 -2.26
CA ASN A 60 -3.80 7.84 -2.37
C ASN A 60 -3.80 6.95 -1.14
N LYS A 61 -4.97 6.72 -0.56
CA LYS A 61 -5.22 5.74 0.50
C LYS A 61 -5.91 4.52 -0.10
N PHE A 62 -5.38 3.34 0.17
CA PHE A 62 -5.95 2.07 -0.28
C PHE A 62 -6.44 1.25 0.90
N ASP A 63 -7.71 0.86 0.89
CA ASP A 63 -8.37 0.10 1.95
C ASP A 63 -8.34 -1.43 1.73
N GLY A 64 -7.61 -1.89 0.73
CA GLY A 64 -7.59 -3.29 0.29
C GLY A 64 -8.52 -3.56 -0.90
N THR A 65 -9.46 -2.66 -1.18
CA THR A 65 -10.47 -2.81 -2.23
C THR A 65 -10.43 -1.65 -3.22
N ARG A 66 -10.38 -0.41 -2.72
CA ARG A 66 -10.46 0.81 -3.52
C ARG A 66 -9.48 1.87 -3.04
N PHE A 67 -9.20 2.82 -3.93
CA PHE A 67 -8.46 4.03 -3.63
C PHE A 67 -9.37 5.19 -3.23
N THR A 68 -8.91 5.99 -2.27
CA THR A 68 -9.39 7.34 -1.99
C THR A 68 -8.25 8.29 -2.26
N THR A 69 -8.43 9.26 -3.16
CA THR A 69 -7.37 10.19 -3.57
C THR A 69 -7.57 11.55 -2.93
N TYR A 70 -6.47 12.18 -2.53
CA TYR A 70 -6.40 13.51 -1.95
C TYR A 70 -5.56 14.41 -2.85
N TYR A 71 -6.15 15.53 -3.27
CA TYR A 71 -5.51 16.53 -4.13
C TYR A 71 -5.32 17.87 -3.38
N LYS A 72 -4.48 18.74 -3.94
CA LYS A 72 -4.19 20.06 -3.40
C LYS A 72 -5.45 20.91 -3.18
N ASN A 73 -6.42 20.83 -4.07
CA ASN A 73 -7.61 21.68 -4.05
C ASN A 73 -8.75 21.18 -3.14
N ASP A 74 -8.62 19.97 -2.57
CA ASP A 74 -9.60 19.40 -1.64
C ASP A 74 -9.64 20.13 -0.28
N LEU A 75 -8.70 21.06 -0.07
CA LEU A 75 -8.62 21.93 1.12
C LEU A 75 -9.84 22.83 1.32
N ALA A 76 -10.56 23.17 0.24
CA ALA A 76 -11.63 24.15 0.31
C ALA A 76 -12.86 23.67 1.10
N GLN A 77 -13.04 22.37 1.27
CA GLN A 77 -14.24 21.82 1.90
C GLN A 77 -14.06 21.31 3.33
N ASN A 78 -12.90 20.76 3.73
CA ASN A 78 -12.76 20.14 5.05
C ASN A 78 -11.37 20.22 5.70
N ASN A 79 -10.47 21.11 5.29
CA ASN A 79 -9.08 21.15 5.81
C ASN A 79 -8.26 19.85 5.63
N GLN A 80 -8.68 18.92 4.80
CA GLN A 80 -8.09 17.59 4.64
C GLN A 80 -7.21 17.43 3.38
N GLY A 81 -7.01 18.47 2.60
CA GLY A 81 -6.19 18.43 1.39
C GLY A 81 -4.69 18.48 1.64
N ILE A 82 -3.95 18.22 0.60
CA ILE A 82 -2.48 18.32 0.56
C ILE A 82 -2.05 19.66 -0.01
N THR A 83 -0.83 20.13 0.31
CA THR A 83 -0.33 21.44 -0.11
C THR A 83 0.22 21.46 -1.55
N GLY A 84 0.46 20.32 -2.13
CA GLY A 84 0.92 20.14 -3.50
C GLY A 84 0.61 18.73 -3.99
N ASN A 85 0.36 18.57 -5.30
CA ASN A 85 0.06 17.27 -5.87
C ASN A 85 1.32 16.43 -6.15
N GLU A 86 2.44 17.08 -6.47
CA GLU A 86 3.73 16.40 -6.66
C GLU A 86 4.30 15.99 -5.30
N LEU A 87 4.25 14.72 -5.00
CA LEU A 87 4.72 14.18 -3.74
C LEU A 87 6.10 13.55 -3.90
N ASN A 88 6.95 13.73 -2.90
CA ASN A 88 8.26 13.07 -2.81
C ASN A 88 8.26 11.90 -1.85
N ARG A 89 7.52 12.01 -0.75
CA ARG A 89 7.47 10.96 0.27
C ARG A 89 6.19 11.01 1.07
N VAL A 90 5.76 9.83 1.50
CA VAL A 90 4.72 9.64 2.51
C VAL A 90 5.27 8.75 3.63
N TYR A 91 4.90 9.07 4.87
CA TYR A 91 5.29 8.33 6.06
C TYR A 91 4.13 8.29 7.07
N ALA A 92 3.75 7.10 7.49
CA ALA A 92 2.76 6.91 8.55
C ALA A 92 3.46 6.90 9.91
N ASP A 93 3.01 7.76 10.83
CA ASP A 93 3.53 7.79 12.19
C ASP A 93 3.12 6.52 12.93
N THR A 94 4.09 5.83 13.55
CA THR A 94 3.85 4.56 14.24
C THR A 94 3.16 4.71 15.59
N LYS A 95 3.18 5.90 16.16
CA LYS A 95 2.62 6.19 17.50
C LYS A 95 1.30 6.96 17.43
N ARG A 96 1.14 7.81 16.43
CA ARG A 96 0.02 8.75 16.29
C ARG A 96 -0.75 8.48 15.00
N PRO A 97 -2.04 8.80 14.92
CA PRO A 97 -2.82 8.70 13.67
C PRO A 97 -2.48 9.88 12.74
N ILE A 98 -1.25 9.93 12.26
CA ILE A 98 -0.71 11.02 11.45
C ILE A 98 -0.02 10.45 10.22
N ILE A 99 -0.32 11.01 9.06
CA ILE A 99 0.41 10.81 7.83
C ILE A 99 1.22 12.07 7.53
N TRP A 100 2.53 11.91 7.44
CA TRP A 100 3.47 12.95 7.05
C TRP A 100 3.68 12.89 5.55
N ILE A 101 3.62 14.03 4.90
CA ILE A 101 3.75 14.15 3.45
C ILE A 101 4.82 15.17 3.15
N ALA A 102 5.76 14.82 2.27
CA ALA A 102 6.71 15.75 1.67
C ALA A 102 6.27 16.01 0.23
N THR A 103 6.06 17.28 -0.11
CA THR A 103 5.74 17.72 -1.48
C THR A 103 6.98 18.29 -2.15
N GLN A 104 7.07 18.11 -3.45
CA GLN A 104 8.03 18.84 -4.28
C GLN A 104 7.50 20.25 -4.49
N ARG A 105 8.25 21.24 -4.01
CA ARG A 105 8.01 22.64 -4.33
C ARG A 105 9.16 23.13 -5.22
N ASP A 106 8.92 24.08 -6.06
CA ASP A 106 9.90 24.66 -7.00
C ASP A 106 11.23 24.99 -6.30
N GLY A 107 12.16 24.00 -6.30
CA GLY A 107 13.48 24.12 -5.67
C GLY A 107 13.89 22.89 -4.84
N PRO A 108 15.18 22.79 -4.44
CA PRO A 108 15.73 21.61 -3.76
C PRO A 108 15.29 21.44 -2.29
N LEU A 109 14.39 22.25 -1.77
CA LEU A 109 13.94 22.18 -0.38
C LEU A 109 12.68 21.33 -0.25
N ILE A 110 12.82 20.19 0.39
CA ILE A 110 11.72 19.35 0.85
C ILE A 110 11.01 20.09 2.00
N ASN A 111 9.83 20.64 1.70
CA ASN A 111 8.96 21.14 2.76
C ASN A 111 8.09 20.00 3.29
N ILE A 112 8.29 19.63 4.55
CA ILE A 112 7.38 18.73 5.26
C ILE A 112 6.11 19.54 5.56
N THR A 113 5.05 19.26 4.80
CA THR A 113 3.95 20.21 4.79
C THR A 113 2.61 19.62 5.16
N ARG A 114 2.42 18.64 5.94
CA ARG A 114 1.14 18.52 6.66
C ARG A 114 0.90 17.18 7.34
N LYS A 115 0.26 17.32 8.46
CA LYS A 115 -0.38 16.33 9.30
C LYS A 115 -1.81 16.10 8.78
N ILE A 116 -2.06 14.93 8.17
CA ILE A 116 -3.43 14.47 7.93
C ILE A 116 -3.84 13.68 9.17
N HIS A 117 -4.88 14.14 9.87
CA HIS A 117 -5.49 13.34 10.92
C HIS A 117 -6.37 12.28 10.27
N ILE A 118 -6.06 11.03 10.57
CA ILE A 118 -6.91 9.90 10.20
C ILE A 118 -7.94 9.75 11.32
N VAL A 119 -9.19 9.98 10.99
CA VAL A 119 -10.33 9.70 11.88
C VAL A 119 -10.79 8.28 11.69
#